data_439f8613d18a943c566c48b1b5115b6a
#
_entry.id   439f8613d18a943c566c48b1b5115b6a
#
_cell.length_a   1.000
_cell.length_b   1.000
_cell.length_c   1.000
_cell.angle_alpha   90.00
_cell.angle_beta   90.00
_cell.angle_gamma   90.00
#
_symmetry.space_group_name_H-M   'P 1'
#
loop_
_entity.id
_entity.type
_entity.pdbx_description
1 polymer ?
#
loop_
_entity_poly.entity_id
_entity_poly.type
_entity_poly.pdbx_seq_one_letter_code
_entity_poly.pdbx_strand_id
1 'polypeptide(L)'
;MARPTDETKKKKQKRVIIFTTPTCTYCRHAKQYMRERGIRFREVDVSRDPVAARDMVRRSGQQGVPVLDIGGRIVVGFDRPKIDRLLEL
;
A
#
# COMPACT_ATOMS: atom_id res chain seq x y z
N MET A 1 26.93 5.31 -13.04
CA MET A 1 26.58 5.23 -12.72
C MET A 1 25.91 5.16 -12.63
N ALA A 2 25.59 5.25 -12.40
CA ALA A 2 24.86 5.11 -12.10
C ALA A 2 24.20 4.99 -12.16
N ARG A 3 24.13 4.97 -12.20
CA ARG A 3 23.57 5.02 -12.01
C ARG A 3 22.85 5.27 -12.14
N PRO A 4 22.64 5.21 -12.41
CA PRO A 4 21.88 5.63 -12.14
C PRO A 4 21.31 5.56 -11.73
N THR A 5 21.24 5.24 -11.50
CA THR A 5 20.75 5.17 -10.98
C THR A 5 20.32 5.55 -10.29
N ASP A 6 20.39 5.71 -10.15
CA ASP A 6 20.32 6.25 -9.12
C ASP A 6 19.44 7.34 -9.06
N GLU A 7 19.16 8.00 -9.99
CA GLU A 7 18.39 9.00 -10.11
C GLU A 7 17.09 8.59 -9.68
N THR A 8 16.75 7.58 -10.09
CA THR A 8 15.57 7.07 -9.61
C THR A 8 15.65 7.04 -8.17
N LYS A 9 16.76 6.99 -7.70
CA LYS A 9 16.93 6.95 -6.34
C LYS A 9 16.59 8.22 -5.74
N LYS A 10 16.71 9.24 -6.42
CA LYS A 10 16.47 10.48 -5.91
C LYS A 10 15.06 10.59 -5.57
N LYS A 11 14.24 10.05 -6.40
CA LYS A 11 12.85 10.10 -6.13
C LYS A 11 12.51 8.88 -5.40
N LYS A 12 12.96 8.75 -4.20
CA LYS A 12 12.69 7.58 -3.45
C LYS A 12 11.24 7.42 -3.23
N GLN A 13 10.74 6.25 -3.56
CA GLN A 13 9.36 5.93 -3.32
C GLN A 13 9.12 5.77 -1.82
N LYS A 14 8.01 6.27 -1.32
CA LYS A 14 7.64 6.08 0.05
C LYS A 14 7.33 4.62 0.26
N ARG A 15 7.52 4.13 1.47
CA ARG A 15 7.21 2.74 1.77
C ARG A 15 5.72 2.54 1.67
N VAL A 16 5.29 1.49 1.01
CA VAL A 16 3.90 1.16 0.85
C VAL A 16 3.64 -0.23 1.38
N ILE A 17 2.70 -0.35 2.30
CA ILE A 17 2.26 -1.62 2.82
C ILE A 17 0.77 -1.69 2.58
N ILE A 18 0.31 -2.81 2.02
CA ILE A 18 -1.11 -3.00 1.81
C ILE A 18 -1.58 -4.20 2.61
N PHE A 19 -2.60 -3.99 3.43
CA PHE A 19 -3.21 -5.06 4.21
C PHE A 19 -4.34 -5.65 3.39
N THR A 20 -4.33 -6.97 3.19
CA THR A 20 -5.26 -7.64 2.29
C THR A 20 -5.81 -8.92 2.89
N THR A 21 -6.78 -9.52 2.18
CA THR A 21 -7.18 -10.89 2.41
C THR A 21 -7.23 -11.57 1.05
N PRO A 22 -7.18 -12.91 0.99
CA PRO A 22 -7.11 -13.61 -0.29
C PRO A 22 -8.31 -13.42 -1.20
N THR A 23 -9.48 -13.12 -0.62
CA THR A 23 -10.69 -13.03 -1.43
C THR A 23 -11.16 -11.61 -1.65
N CYS A 24 -10.34 -10.64 -1.40
CA CYS A 24 -10.73 -9.24 -1.49
C CYS A 24 -10.56 -8.71 -2.91
N THR A 25 -11.65 -8.40 -3.59
CA THR A 25 -11.60 -7.88 -4.95
C THR A 25 -10.93 -6.51 -5.02
N TYR A 26 -11.27 -5.61 -4.11
CA TYR A 26 -10.66 -4.29 -4.15
C TYR A 26 -9.19 -4.32 -3.78
N CYS A 27 -8.76 -5.32 -3.00
CA CYS A 27 -7.35 -5.49 -2.72
C CYS A 27 -6.61 -5.83 -4.02
N ARG A 28 -7.22 -6.68 -4.85
CA ARG A 28 -6.61 -7.03 -6.12
C ARG A 28 -6.54 -5.82 -7.04
N HIS A 29 -7.60 -5.01 -7.06
CA HIS A 29 -7.61 -3.82 -7.89
C HIS A 29 -6.53 -2.85 -7.44
N ALA A 30 -6.36 -2.66 -6.14
CA ALA A 30 -5.35 -1.75 -5.63
C ALA A 30 -3.95 -2.23 -5.98
N LYS A 31 -3.70 -3.55 -5.85
CA LYS A 31 -2.40 -4.08 -6.17
C LYS A 31 -2.10 -3.96 -7.66
N GLN A 32 -3.09 -4.24 -8.50
CA GLN A 32 -2.90 -4.13 -9.93
C GLN A 32 -2.60 -2.70 -10.31
N TYR A 33 -3.34 -1.75 -9.75
CA TYR A 33 -3.13 -0.34 -10.04
C TYR A 33 -1.70 0.07 -9.68
N MET A 34 -1.23 -0.35 -8.52
CA MET A 34 0.12 0.02 -8.11
C MET A 34 1.18 -0.62 -9.00
N ARG A 35 0.95 -1.88 -9.41
CA ARG A 35 1.90 -2.52 -10.30
C ARG A 35 1.97 -1.81 -11.65
N GLU A 36 0.83 -1.41 -12.17
CA GLU A 36 0.79 -0.70 -13.45
C GLU A 36 1.51 0.63 -13.38
N ARG A 37 1.55 1.24 -12.20
CA ARG A 37 2.24 2.51 -12.04
C ARG A 37 3.68 2.35 -11.59
N GLY A 38 4.15 1.12 -11.51
CA GLY A 38 5.52 0.87 -11.09
C GLY A 38 5.77 1.08 -9.61
N ILE A 39 4.72 1.06 -8.81
CA ILE A 39 4.84 1.26 -7.37
C ILE A 39 5.13 -0.07 -6.71
N ARG A 40 6.19 -0.14 -5.92
CA ARG A 40 6.52 -1.33 -5.16
C ARG A 40 5.81 -1.27 -3.83
N PHE A 41 5.33 -2.41 -3.38
CA PHE A 41 4.60 -2.47 -2.11
C PHE A 41 4.82 -3.81 -1.45
N ARG A 42 4.56 -3.85 -0.15
CA ARG A 42 4.62 -5.07 0.61
C ARG A 42 3.20 -5.44 0.95
N GLU A 43 2.84 -6.69 0.70
CA GLU A 43 1.48 -7.16 0.99
C GLU A 43 1.47 -7.94 2.29
N VAL A 44 0.50 -7.67 3.14
CA VAL A 44 0.34 -8.37 4.40
C VAL A 44 -1.06 -8.96 4.43
N ASP A 45 -1.15 -10.29 4.49
CA ASP A 45 -2.42 -10.99 4.51
C ASP A 45 -2.89 -11.08 5.95
N VAL A 46 -3.85 -10.24 6.31
CA VAL A 46 -4.32 -10.16 7.69
C VAL A 46 -5.18 -11.36 8.09
N SER A 47 -5.60 -12.18 7.12
CA SER A 47 -6.34 -13.38 7.47
C SER A 47 -5.42 -14.42 8.07
N ARG A 48 -4.10 -14.28 7.89
CA ARG A 48 -3.14 -15.23 8.42
C ARG A 48 -2.25 -14.63 9.51
N ASP A 49 -2.39 -13.35 9.78
CA ASP A 49 -1.50 -12.67 10.70
C ASP A 49 -2.33 -11.87 11.69
N PRO A 50 -2.68 -12.46 12.83
CA PRO A 50 -3.52 -11.76 13.80
C PRO A 50 -2.92 -10.50 14.37
N VAL A 51 -1.60 -10.44 14.48
CA VAL A 51 -0.95 -9.24 15.00
C VAL A 51 -1.10 -8.11 14.00
N ALA A 52 -0.88 -8.41 12.70
CA ALA A 52 -1.06 -7.41 11.67
C ALA A 52 -2.52 -6.97 11.58
N ALA A 53 -3.46 -7.90 11.77
CA ALA A 53 -4.87 -7.55 11.72
C ALA A 53 -5.21 -6.56 12.82
N ARG A 54 -4.71 -6.79 14.03
CA ARG A 54 -4.98 -5.86 15.12
C ARG A 54 -4.32 -4.51 14.89
N ASP A 55 -3.12 -4.53 14.33
CA ASP A 55 -2.42 -3.29 14.03
C ASP A 55 -3.18 -2.48 12.97
N MET A 56 -3.68 -3.17 11.95
CA MET A 56 -4.48 -2.52 10.92
C MET A 56 -5.71 -1.85 11.52
N VAL A 57 -6.44 -2.57 12.37
CA VAL A 57 -7.65 -2.03 12.98
C VAL A 57 -7.30 -0.82 13.86
N ARG A 58 -6.23 -0.93 14.64
CA ARG A 58 -5.85 0.18 15.50
C ARG A 58 -5.51 1.42 14.70
N ARG A 59 -4.82 1.25 13.59
CA ARG A 59 -4.35 2.38 12.80
C ARG A 59 -5.40 2.94 11.85
N SER A 60 -6.31 2.11 11.35
CA SER A 60 -7.30 2.55 10.37
C SER A 60 -8.67 2.83 10.98
N GLY A 61 -8.92 2.26 12.16
CA GLY A 61 -10.22 2.41 12.79
C GLY A 61 -11.26 1.48 12.24
N GLN A 62 -10.87 0.51 11.39
CA GLN A 62 -11.84 -0.41 10.83
C GLN A 62 -11.22 -1.76 10.53
N GLN A 63 -12.06 -2.75 10.32
CA GLN A 63 -11.61 -4.11 10.06
C GLN A 63 -11.52 -4.46 8.58
N GLY A 64 -12.14 -3.67 7.73
CA GLY A 64 -12.19 -4.00 6.31
C GLY A 64 -10.87 -3.81 5.60
N VAL A 65 -10.70 -4.49 4.47
CA VAL A 65 -9.53 -4.37 3.62
C VAL A 65 -9.99 -3.90 2.25
N PRO A 66 -9.12 -3.29 1.45
CA PRO A 66 -7.73 -3.04 1.73
C PRO A 66 -7.52 -1.81 2.62
N VAL A 67 -6.41 -1.82 3.33
CA VAL A 67 -5.94 -0.63 4.02
C VAL A 67 -4.49 -0.48 3.59
N LEU A 68 -4.10 0.73 3.22
CA LEU A 68 -2.74 0.97 2.81
C LEU A 68 -2.03 1.90 3.78
N ASP A 69 -0.75 1.66 3.97
CA ASP A 69 0.11 2.52 4.75
C ASP A 69 1.13 3.07 3.78
N ILE A 70 1.02 4.36 3.47
CA ILE A 70 1.92 5.00 2.53
C ILE A 70 2.77 6.00 3.29
N GLY A 71 3.99 5.61 3.59
CA GLY A 71 4.90 6.48 4.33
C GLY A 71 4.36 6.87 5.70
N GLY A 72 3.58 5.99 6.32
CA GLY A 72 2.99 6.26 7.63
C GLY A 72 1.58 6.83 7.58
N ARG A 73 1.10 7.19 6.37
CA ARG A 73 -0.25 7.71 6.22
C ARG A 73 -1.19 6.60 5.84
N ILE A 74 -2.34 6.53 6.49
CA ILE A 74 -3.29 5.43 6.27
C ILE A 74 -4.32 5.80 5.23
N VAL A 75 -4.54 4.89 4.28
CA VAL A 75 -5.58 5.03 3.28
C VAL A 75 -6.52 3.86 3.45
N VAL A 76 -7.80 4.15 3.64
CA VAL A 76 -8.81 3.12 3.83
C VAL A 76 -9.49 2.86 2.50
N GLY A 77 -9.46 1.61 2.07
CA GLY A 77 -10.07 1.25 0.80
C GLY A 77 -9.17 1.57 -0.38
N PHE A 78 -9.68 1.31 -1.59
CA PHE A 78 -8.94 1.62 -2.79
C PHE A 78 -9.31 3.03 -3.21
N ASP A 79 -8.68 4.00 -2.59
CA ASP A 79 -8.95 5.42 -2.80
C ASP A 79 -7.85 5.96 -3.71
N ARG A 80 -8.07 5.87 -5.02
CA ARG A 80 -7.05 6.26 -5.99
C ARG A 80 -6.58 7.71 -5.85
N PRO A 81 -7.47 8.68 -5.71
CA PRO A 81 -6.99 10.05 -5.58
C PRO A 81 -6.08 10.25 -4.38
N LYS A 82 -6.38 9.61 -3.26
CA LYS A 82 -5.57 9.77 -2.09
C LYS A 82 -4.24 9.04 -2.25
N ILE A 83 -4.26 7.84 -2.86
CA ILE A 83 -3.04 7.09 -3.13
C ILE A 83 -2.13 7.93 -4.04
N ASP A 84 -2.70 8.49 -5.10
CA ASP A 84 -1.93 9.26 -6.05
C ASP A 84 -1.33 10.48 -5.38
N ARG A 85 -2.09 11.15 -4.54
CA ARG A 85 -1.59 12.35 -3.88
C ARG A 85 -0.44 12.01 -2.94
N LEU A 86 -0.59 10.93 -2.17
CA LEU A 86 0.45 10.56 -1.22
C LEU A 86 1.71 10.05 -1.90
N LEU A 87 1.57 9.43 -3.07
CA LEU A 87 2.72 8.93 -3.81
C LEU A 87 3.20 9.91 -4.86
N GLU A 88 2.51 11.04 -4.97
CA GLU A 88 2.90 12.08 -5.92
C GLU A 88 2.90 11.57 -7.37
N LEU A 89 1.86 10.87 -7.72
CA LEU A 89 1.72 10.34 -9.07
C LEU A 89 1.05 11.34 -10.00
#